data_6c0b8a8332d6cbbd7d3de5ca60f485b7
#
_entry.id   6c0b8a8332d6cbbd7d3de5ca60f485b7
#
_cell.length_a   1.000
_cell.length_b   1.000
_cell.length_c   1.000
_cell.angle_alpha   90.00
_cell.angle_beta   90.00
_cell.angle_gamma   90.00
#
_symmetry.space_group_name_H-M   'P 1'
#
loop_
_entity.id
_entity.type
_entity.pdbx_description
1 polymer ?
#
loop_
_entity_poly.entity_id
_entity_poly.type
_entity_poly.pdbx_seq_one_letter_code
_entity_poly.pdbx_strand_id
1 'polypeptide(L)'
;MKDDWIVSLGQFRRGIVDFGARFFIGLRHGTMRVELYKPCGHDSQQPHLQDELYIVLRGSGTFSKAGVVRPFNAGDVIFVEAKTEHRFETFSEEFETWVIFWGRDGGERDEA
;
A
#
# COMPACT_ATOMS: atom_id res chain seq x y z
N MET A 1 -16.76 13.45 -5.21
CA MET A 1 -16.50 12.64 -4.04
C MET A 1 -16.73 13.35 -2.69
N LYS A 2 -17.08 14.59 -2.69
CA LYS A 2 -17.16 15.36 -1.46
C LYS A 2 -18.07 14.77 -0.38
N ASP A 3 -19.11 14.08 -0.79
CA ASP A 3 -20.03 13.47 0.16
C ASP A 3 -19.72 12.00 0.43
N ASP A 4 -18.74 11.45 -0.26
CA ASP A 4 -18.40 10.03 -0.15
C ASP A 4 -17.12 9.87 0.66
N TRP A 5 -17.25 10.02 1.96
CA TRP A 5 -16.11 9.88 2.84
C TRP A 5 -16.05 8.53 3.54
N ILE A 6 -16.96 7.63 3.18
CA ILE A 6 -16.89 6.22 3.56
C ILE A 6 -16.90 5.41 2.27
N VAL A 7 -15.81 4.69 2.04
CA VAL A 7 -15.70 3.81 0.88
C VAL A 7 -15.48 2.40 1.40
N SER A 8 -16.35 1.48 1.01
CA SER A 8 -16.32 0.12 1.54
C SER A 8 -15.17 -0.68 0.94
N LEU A 9 -14.71 -1.68 1.68
CA LEU A 9 -13.73 -2.64 1.18
C LEU A 9 -14.22 -3.29 -0.13
N GLY A 10 -15.52 -3.60 -0.20
CA GLY A 10 -16.10 -4.17 -1.41
C GLY A 10 -15.95 -3.27 -2.62
N GLN A 11 -16.09 -1.95 -2.44
CA GLN A 11 -15.90 -0.99 -3.54
C GLN A 11 -14.46 -0.98 -4.01
N PHE A 12 -13.49 -1.04 -3.09
CA PHE A 12 -12.08 -1.14 -3.47
C PHE A 12 -11.80 -2.42 -4.25
N ARG A 13 -12.32 -3.55 -3.78
CA ARG A 13 -12.12 -4.84 -4.46
C ARG A 13 -12.76 -4.85 -5.84
N ARG A 14 -13.95 -4.27 -5.96
CA ARG A 14 -14.63 -4.17 -7.26
C ARG A 14 -13.83 -3.32 -8.23
N GLY A 15 -13.22 -2.23 -7.75
CA GLY A 15 -12.39 -1.38 -8.57
C GLY A 15 -11.21 -2.15 -9.16
N ILE A 16 -10.56 -2.99 -8.37
CA ILE A 16 -9.45 -3.82 -8.86
C ILE A 16 -9.95 -4.74 -9.98
N VAL A 17 -11.09 -5.39 -9.79
CA VAL A 17 -11.64 -6.32 -10.79
C VAL A 17 -12.08 -5.58 -12.05
N ASP A 18 -12.83 -4.50 -11.88
CA ASP A 18 -13.42 -3.76 -13.00
C ASP A 18 -12.36 -3.13 -13.91
N PHE A 19 -11.25 -2.69 -13.33
CA PHE A 19 -10.17 -2.07 -14.11
C PHE A 19 -9.07 -3.05 -14.49
N GLY A 20 -9.19 -4.32 -14.07
CA GLY A 20 -8.19 -5.34 -14.40
C GLY A 20 -6.81 -5.01 -13.86
N ALA A 21 -6.73 -4.32 -12.73
CA ALA A 21 -5.48 -3.84 -12.16
C ALA A 21 -5.10 -4.64 -10.90
N ARG A 22 -3.95 -4.30 -10.32
CA ARG A 22 -3.51 -4.90 -9.06
C ARG A 22 -3.84 -4.00 -7.88
N PHE A 23 -4.25 -2.78 -8.13
CA PHE A 23 -4.60 -1.81 -7.09
C PHE A 23 -5.74 -0.92 -7.55
N PHE A 24 -6.38 -0.28 -6.58
CA PHE A 24 -7.45 0.67 -6.85
C PHE A 24 -7.39 1.79 -5.80
N ILE A 25 -7.36 3.03 -6.26
CA ILE A 25 -7.38 4.21 -5.38
C ILE A 25 -8.82 4.59 -5.14
N GLY A 26 -9.28 4.43 -3.90
CA GLY A 26 -10.68 4.68 -3.53
C GLY A 26 -10.92 6.00 -2.81
N LEU A 27 -9.89 6.60 -2.24
CA LEU A 27 -10.01 7.88 -1.53
C LEU A 27 -8.81 8.76 -1.84
N ARG A 28 -9.08 10.05 -2.03
CA ARG A 28 -8.06 11.06 -2.24
C ARG A 28 -8.44 12.33 -1.50
N HIS A 29 -7.45 13.00 -0.92
CA HIS A 29 -7.63 14.33 -0.35
C HIS A 29 -6.27 15.00 -0.24
N GLY A 30 -6.06 16.11 -0.97
CA GLY A 30 -4.77 16.76 -1.00
C GLY A 30 -3.70 15.79 -1.46
N THR A 31 -2.65 15.62 -0.66
CA THR A 31 -1.57 14.69 -0.97
C THR A 31 -1.89 13.25 -0.60
N MET A 32 -2.94 13.04 0.20
CA MET A 32 -3.28 11.71 0.67
C MET A 32 -4.02 10.91 -0.39
N ARG A 33 -3.64 9.65 -0.57
CA ARG A 33 -4.47 8.69 -1.31
C ARG A 33 -4.44 7.35 -0.59
N VAL A 34 -5.57 6.69 -0.65
CA VAL A 34 -5.75 5.37 -0.04
C VAL A 34 -6.09 4.39 -1.15
N GLU A 35 -5.32 3.33 -1.22
CA GLU A 35 -5.55 2.27 -2.19
C GLU A 35 -5.63 0.92 -1.51
N LEU A 36 -6.25 -0.02 -2.20
CA LEU A 36 -6.13 -1.43 -1.89
C LEU A 36 -5.19 -2.02 -2.94
N TYR A 37 -4.23 -2.82 -2.50
CA TYR A 37 -3.22 -3.44 -3.37
C TYR A 37 -3.27 -4.95 -3.19
N LYS A 38 -3.39 -5.64 -4.32
CA LYS A 38 -3.42 -7.11 -4.35
C LYS A 38 -2.50 -7.59 -5.47
N PRO A 39 -1.21 -7.74 -5.20
CA PRO A 39 -0.29 -8.23 -6.22
C PRO A 39 -0.57 -9.68 -6.58
N CYS A 40 -0.15 -10.08 -7.76
CA CYS A 40 -0.35 -11.44 -8.25
C CYS A 40 1.00 -11.99 -8.71
N GLY A 41 1.45 -13.04 -8.04
CA GLY A 41 2.69 -13.72 -8.37
C GLY A 41 3.93 -13.02 -7.86
N HIS A 42 4.10 -11.75 -8.18
CA HIS A 42 5.25 -10.98 -7.74
C HIS A 42 4.88 -9.51 -7.58
N ASP A 43 5.72 -8.79 -6.86
CA ASP A 43 5.56 -7.37 -6.62
C ASP A 43 6.70 -6.63 -7.32
N SER A 44 6.36 -5.85 -8.33
CA SER A 44 7.33 -5.14 -9.16
C SER A 44 7.37 -3.64 -8.86
N GLN A 45 7.10 -3.27 -7.62
CA GLN A 45 7.06 -1.86 -7.23
C GLN A 45 8.39 -1.15 -7.43
N GLN A 46 8.29 0.13 -7.76
CA GLN A 46 9.43 1.04 -7.80
C GLN A 46 9.38 1.93 -6.56
N PRO A 47 10.49 2.51 -6.12
CA PRO A 47 10.47 3.47 -5.03
C PRO A 47 9.51 4.63 -5.33
N HIS A 48 8.82 5.09 -4.31
CA HIS A 48 7.84 6.17 -4.43
C HIS A 48 8.39 7.48 -3.89
N LEU A 49 7.83 8.59 -4.39
CA LEU A 49 8.27 9.93 -3.99
C LEU A 49 7.70 10.37 -2.65
N GLN A 50 6.61 9.76 -2.21
CA GLN A 50 5.96 10.09 -0.95
C GLN A 50 6.23 9.02 0.09
N ASP A 51 6.03 9.38 1.35
CA ASP A 51 5.99 8.39 2.43
C ASP A 51 4.78 7.48 2.23
N GLU A 52 4.90 6.25 2.68
CA GLU A 52 3.93 5.22 2.42
C GLU A 52 3.71 4.35 3.66
N LEU A 53 2.45 3.97 3.88
CA LEU A 53 2.08 3.09 4.97
C LEU A 53 1.26 1.94 4.42
N TYR A 54 1.64 0.72 4.77
CA TYR A 54 0.84 -0.47 4.51
C TYR A 54 0.16 -0.90 5.79
N ILE A 55 -1.09 -1.32 5.67
CA ILE A 55 -1.82 -2.00 6.74
C ILE A 55 -2.29 -3.30 6.13
N VAL A 56 -1.67 -4.41 6.50
CA VAL A 56 -1.96 -5.70 5.89
C VAL A 56 -3.36 -6.16 6.29
N LEU A 57 -4.21 -6.36 5.29
CA LEU A 57 -5.60 -6.75 5.52
C LEU A 57 -5.75 -8.26 5.63
N ARG A 58 -5.13 -9.01 4.72
CA ARG A 58 -5.19 -10.48 4.67
C ARG A 58 -3.87 -11.03 4.21
N GLY A 59 -3.57 -12.25 4.66
CA GLY A 59 -2.41 -12.97 4.19
C GLY A 59 -1.16 -12.74 5.01
N SER A 60 -0.07 -13.32 4.54
CA SER A 60 1.23 -13.27 5.20
C SER A 60 2.32 -13.44 4.16
N GLY A 61 3.55 -13.16 4.57
CA GLY A 61 4.70 -13.31 3.68
C GLY A 61 5.93 -12.65 4.25
N THR A 62 6.82 -12.23 3.35
CA THR A 62 8.04 -11.50 3.72
C THR A 62 8.12 -10.21 2.92
N PHE A 63 8.62 -9.17 3.57
CA PHE A 63 8.75 -7.83 3.01
C PHE A 63 10.20 -7.38 3.10
N SER A 64 10.73 -6.80 2.03
CA SER A 64 12.08 -6.25 2.04
C SER A 64 12.03 -4.74 1.98
N LYS A 65 12.88 -4.11 2.77
CA LYS A 65 13.03 -2.66 2.79
C LYS A 65 14.52 -2.34 2.94
N ALA A 66 15.06 -1.63 1.98
CA ALA A 66 16.49 -1.26 1.97
C ALA A 66 17.41 -2.47 2.20
N GLY A 67 17.06 -3.60 1.62
CA GLY A 67 17.86 -4.83 1.71
C GLY A 67 17.61 -5.69 2.93
N VAL A 68 16.75 -5.26 3.85
CA VAL A 68 16.42 -6.03 5.05
C VAL A 68 15.07 -6.72 4.84
N VAL A 69 15.02 -8.03 5.04
CA VAL A 69 13.82 -8.84 4.84
C VAL A 69 13.23 -9.21 6.20
N ARG A 70 11.92 -9.00 6.36
CA ARG A 70 11.20 -9.35 7.58
C ARG A 70 9.87 -10.01 7.25
N PRO A 71 9.38 -10.92 8.10
CA PRO A 71 8.06 -11.52 7.90
C PRO A 71 6.96 -10.54 8.31
N PHE A 72 5.78 -10.71 7.69
CA PHE A 72 4.59 -9.94 8.06
C PHE A 72 3.37 -10.85 8.11
N ASN A 73 2.36 -10.39 8.85
CA ASN A 73 1.09 -11.08 8.97
C ASN A 73 -0.06 -10.08 8.84
N ALA A 74 -1.26 -10.58 8.66
CA ALA A 74 -2.47 -9.75 8.64
C ALA A 74 -2.55 -8.90 9.90
N GLY A 75 -2.90 -7.63 9.76
CA GLY A 75 -2.96 -6.67 10.85
C GLY A 75 -1.68 -5.88 11.06
N ASP A 76 -0.57 -6.31 10.47
CA ASP A 76 0.69 -5.59 10.64
C ASP A 76 0.70 -4.28 9.87
N VAL A 77 1.43 -3.32 10.42
CA VAL A 77 1.62 -2.00 9.82
C VAL A 77 3.08 -1.88 9.40
N ILE A 78 3.29 -1.50 8.13
CA ILE A 78 4.64 -1.38 7.57
C ILE A 78 4.83 0.04 7.05
N PHE A 79 5.86 0.72 7.51
CA PHE A 79 6.18 2.07 7.06
C PHE A 79 7.35 2.07 6.09
N VAL A 80 7.23 2.85 5.01
CA VAL A 80 8.29 3.02 4.03
C VAL A 80 8.46 4.52 3.75
N GLU A 81 9.65 5.03 4.03
CA GLU A 81 9.99 6.41 3.72
C GLU A 81 10.05 6.61 2.21
N ALA A 82 9.81 7.84 1.78
CA ALA A 82 9.93 8.24 0.38
C ALA A 82 11.28 7.79 -0.19
N LYS A 83 11.27 7.35 -1.43
CA LYS A 83 12.45 6.97 -2.22
C LYS A 83 13.19 5.72 -1.73
N THR A 84 12.63 4.99 -0.77
CA THR A 84 13.27 3.80 -0.23
C THR A 84 12.85 2.58 -1.05
N GLU A 85 13.82 1.79 -1.47
CA GLU A 85 13.57 0.55 -2.18
C GLU A 85 12.85 -0.44 -1.27
N HIS A 86 11.78 -1.04 -1.76
CA HIS A 86 10.97 -1.96 -0.98
C HIS A 86 10.12 -2.84 -1.90
N ARG A 87 9.75 -4.01 -1.37
CA ARG A 87 8.79 -4.88 -2.06
C ARG A 87 8.31 -5.99 -1.14
N PHE A 88 7.16 -6.53 -1.46
CA PHE A 88 6.68 -7.79 -0.89
C PHE A 88 7.42 -8.91 -1.62
N GLU A 89 8.35 -9.58 -0.94
CA GLU A 89 9.18 -10.62 -1.55
C GLU A 89 8.39 -11.90 -1.77
N THR A 90 7.68 -12.33 -0.74
CA THR A 90 6.77 -13.47 -0.83
C THR A 90 5.46 -13.10 -0.20
N PHE A 91 4.38 -13.70 -0.67
CA PHE A 91 3.06 -13.45 -0.08
C PHE A 91 2.11 -14.59 -0.43
N SER A 92 1.17 -14.86 0.48
CA SER A 92 0.16 -15.88 0.28
C SER A 92 -0.83 -15.44 -0.81
N GLU A 93 -1.57 -16.40 -1.37
CA GLU A 93 -2.45 -16.14 -2.50
C GLU A 93 -3.55 -15.13 -2.17
N GLU A 94 -4.05 -15.14 -0.95
CA GLU A 94 -5.12 -14.24 -0.53
C GLU A 94 -4.62 -12.87 -0.09
N PHE A 95 -3.32 -12.63 -0.13
CA PHE A 95 -2.72 -11.38 0.37
C PHE A 95 -3.36 -10.15 -0.27
N GLU A 96 -3.76 -9.21 0.58
CA GLU A 96 -4.14 -7.86 0.16
C GLU A 96 -3.81 -6.90 1.30
N THR A 97 -3.47 -5.68 0.94
CA THR A 97 -3.05 -4.67 1.90
C THR A 97 -3.60 -3.30 1.54
N TRP A 98 -3.96 -2.54 2.56
CA TRP A 98 -4.19 -1.12 2.41
C TRP A 98 -2.86 -0.43 2.16
N VAL A 99 -2.87 0.58 1.30
CA VAL A 99 -1.70 1.42 1.04
C VAL A 99 -2.14 2.86 1.16
N ILE A 100 -1.42 3.62 1.97
CA ILE A 100 -1.71 5.03 2.18
C ILE A 100 -0.46 5.83 1.84
N PHE A 101 -0.60 6.76 0.90
CA PHE A 101 0.45 7.73 0.57
C PHE A 101 0.03 9.09 1.10
N TRP A 102 0.98 9.84 1.61
CA TRP A 102 0.70 11.20 2.07
C TRP A 102 1.97 12.04 2.04
N GLY A 103 1.75 13.37 2.14
CA GLY A 103 2.85 14.31 2.27
C GLY A 103 3.45 14.72 0.94
N ARG A 104 4.47 15.53 1.03
CA ARG A 104 5.14 16.09 -0.15
C ARG A 104 6.08 15.08 -0.80
N ASP A 105 6.46 15.35 -2.03
CA ASP A 105 7.52 14.58 -2.69
C ASP A 105 8.82 14.74 -1.88
N GLY A 106 9.51 13.63 -1.68
CA GLY A 106 10.70 13.59 -0.86
C GLY A 106 10.44 13.19 0.58
N GLY A 107 9.14 13.16 0.97
CA GLY A 107 8.72 12.68 2.27
C GLY A 107 8.72 13.74 3.35
N GLU A 108 8.13 13.37 4.48
CA GLU A 108 8.11 14.19 5.67
C GLU A 108 9.46 14.12 6.36
N ARG A 109 9.75 15.10 7.21
CA ARG A 109 10.94 15.10 8.03
C ARG A 109 10.55 15.01 9.48
N ASP A 110 11.28 14.21 10.23
CA ASP A 110 11.14 14.21 11.68
C ASP A 110 11.71 15.50 12.23
N GLU A 111 10.93 16.19 13.05
CA GLU A 111 11.39 17.38 13.73
C GLU A 111 12.07 16.99 15.02
N ALA A 112 13.30 17.33 15.16
CA ALA A 112 14.08 17.02 16.36
C ALA A 112 13.78 17.99 17.49
#